data_18beb3affa447060dd597157f619f76a
#
_entry.id   18beb3affa447060dd597157f619f76a
#
_cell.length_a   1.000
_cell.length_b   1.000
_cell.length_c   1.000
_cell.angle_alpha   90.00
_cell.angle_beta   90.00
_cell.angle_gamma   90.00
#
_symmetry.space_group_name_H-M   'P 1'
#
loop_
_entity.id
_entity.type
_entity.pdbx_description
1 polymer ?
#
loop_
_entity_poly.entity_id
_entity_poly.type
_entity_poly.pdbx_seq_one_letter_code
_entity_poly.pdbx_strand_id
1 'polypeptide(L)'
;MIERTLHKKLSELTQKYPIVTLTGPRQSGKSTLLRHAFPNYKYVSLEDPDMRLFATDDPRGFLKTYPDKTIIDEAQRVPALFSYIQTHTDKEGREGIYLLAGSH
;
A
#
# COMPACT_ATOMS: atom_id res chain seq x y z
N MET A 1 13.96 -13.09 3.89
CA MET A 1 13.39 -13.64 5.12
C MET A 1 12.65 -12.59 5.91
N ILE A 2 11.49 -12.90 6.42
CA ILE A 2 10.72 -11.97 7.23
C ILE A 2 11.25 -11.98 8.65
N GLU A 3 11.60 -10.81 9.13
CA GLU A 3 11.97 -10.68 10.52
C GLU A 3 10.73 -10.62 11.37
N ARG A 4 10.68 -11.42 12.40
CA ARG A 4 9.55 -11.42 13.32
C ARG A 4 9.26 -10.04 13.89
N THR A 5 10.33 -9.34 14.25
CA THR A 5 10.20 -8.00 14.83
C THR A 5 9.51 -7.05 13.87
N LEU A 6 9.91 -7.08 12.60
CA LEU A 6 9.32 -6.20 11.59
C LEU A 6 7.87 -6.59 11.33
N HIS A 7 7.56 -7.89 11.21
CA HIS A 7 6.19 -8.34 11.02
C HIS A 7 5.30 -7.89 12.17
N LYS A 8 5.77 -8.06 13.40
CA LYS A 8 5.01 -7.66 14.57
C LYS A 8 4.77 -6.15 14.57
N LYS A 9 5.80 -5.38 14.24
CA LYS A 9 5.68 -3.93 14.20
C LYS A 9 4.66 -3.49 13.15
N LEU A 10 4.72 -4.08 11.95
CA LEU A 10 3.77 -3.75 10.89
C LEU A 10 2.35 -4.11 11.30
N SER A 11 2.17 -5.28 11.94
CA SER A 11 0.84 -5.68 12.40
C SER A 11 0.29 -4.69 13.41
N GLU A 12 1.11 -4.22 14.33
CA GLU A 12 0.69 -3.22 15.31
C GLU A 12 0.30 -1.92 14.65
N LEU A 13 1.09 -1.49 13.65
CA LEU A 13 0.81 -0.23 12.96
C LEU A 13 -0.49 -0.29 12.17
N THR A 14 -0.79 -1.42 11.55
CA THR A 14 -2.05 -1.56 10.81
C THR A 14 -3.27 -1.57 11.72
N GLN A 15 -3.07 -1.80 13.00
CA GLN A 15 -4.17 -1.73 13.97
C GLN A 15 -4.37 -0.32 14.52
N LYS A 16 -3.44 0.59 14.24
CA LYS A 16 -3.49 1.96 14.77
C LYS A 16 -3.71 3.02 13.69
N TYR A 17 -3.21 2.78 12.50
CA TYR A 17 -3.19 3.80 11.45
C TYR A 17 -3.87 3.32 10.20
N PRO A 18 -4.56 4.22 9.49
CA PRO A 18 -5.23 3.84 8.23
C PRO A 18 -4.25 3.52 7.11
N ILE A 19 -3.08 4.15 7.12
CA ILE A 19 -2.06 3.99 6.09
C ILE A 19 -0.74 3.69 6.78
N VAL A 20 -0.08 2.61 6.34
CA VAL A 20 1.26 2.27 6.83
C VAL A 20 2.18 2.18 5.62
N THR A 21 3.35 2.81 5.71
CA THR A 21 4.29 2.87 4.60
C THR A 21 5.58 2.15 4.97
N LEU A 22 6.05 1.31 4.05
CA LEU A 22 7.32 0.63 4.17
C LEU A 22 8.19 1.01 2.98
N THR A 23 9.35 1.63 3.25
CA THR A 23 10.28 2.00 2.20
C THR A 23 11.60 1.28 2.38
N GLY A 24 12.33 1.12 1.30
CA GLY A 24 13.64 0.50 1.33
C GLY A 24 14.21 0.44 -0.07
N PRO A 25 15.44 -0.09 -0.19
CA PRO A 25 16.05 -0.20 -1.51
C PRO A 25 15.28 -1.17 -2.40
N ARG A 26 15.42 -0.99 -3.70
CA ARG A 26 14.81 -1.91 -4.67
C ARG A 26 15.38 -3.31 -4.43
N GLN A 27 14.52 -4.30 -4.67
CA GLN A 27 14.91 -5.72 -4.57
C GLN A 27 15.35 -6.13 -3.17
N SER A 28 14.83 -5.44 -2.15
CA SER A 28 15.12 -5.77 -0.77
C SER A 28 14.18 -6.84 -0.21
N GLY A 29 13.22 -7.30 -1.01
CA GLY A 29 12.25 -8.29 -0.58
C GLY A 29 11.05 -7.73 0.16
N LYS A 30 10.88 -6.40 0.21
CA LYS A 30 9.81 -5.81 0.99
C LYS A 30 8.43 -6.14 0.44
N SER A 31 8.29 -6.24 -0.88
CA SER A 31 7.03 -6.61 -1.51
C SER A 31 6.63 -8.04 -1.14
N THR A 32 7.60 -8.97 -1.23
CA THR A 32 7.38 -10.36 -0.83
C THR A 32 7.03 -10.44 0.66
N LEU A 33 7.73 -9.67 1.48
CA LEU A 33 7.48 -9.63 2.91
C LEU A 33 6.05 -9.20 3.22
N LEU A 34 5.60 -8.12 2.60
CA LEU A 34 4.25 -7.60 2.85
C LEU A 34 3.18 -8.58 2.40
N ARG A 35 3.34 -9.16 1.22
CA ARG A 35 2.37 -10.12 0.70
C ARG A 35 2.27 -11.37 1.57
N HIS A 36 3.40 -11.80 2.09
CA HIS A 36 3.46 -12.97 2.96
C HIS A 36 2.88 -12.68 4.34
N ALA A 37 3.21 -11.51 4.88
CA ALA A 37 2.77 -11.11 6.22
C ALA A 37 1.29 -10.75 6.27
N PHE A 38 0.75 -10.28 5.15
CA PHE A 38 -0.65 -9.82 5.09
C PHE A 38 -1.39 -10.51 3.94
N PRO A 39 -1.60 -11.84 4.06
CA PRO A 39 -2.19 -12.60 2.95
C PRO A 39 -3.64 -12.23 2.67
N ASN A 40 -4.32 -11.55 3.60
CA ASN A 40 -5.70 -11.12 3.41
C ASN A 40 -5.82 -9.80 2.67
N TYR A 41 -4.69 -9.14 2.41
CA TYR A 41 -4.67 -7.88 1.67
C TYR A 41 -4.57 -8.17 0.18
N LYS A 42 -5.26 -7.37 -0.61
CA LYS A 42 -5.05 -7.38 -2.06
C LYS A 42 -3.68 -6.78 -2.38
N TYR A 43 -3.17 -7.10 -3.53
CA TYR A 43 -1.87 -6.59 -3.96
C TYR A 43 -2.00 -5.97 -5.35
N VAL A 44 -1.46 -4.76 -5.50
CA VAL A 44 -1.36 -4.10 -6.79
C VAL A 44 -0.03 -3.35 -6.83
N SER A 45 0.63 -3.39 -7.99
CA SER A 45 1.92 -2.73 -8.15
C SER A 45 1.80 -1.63 -9.20
N LEU A 46 2.26 -0.43 -8.83
CA LEU A 46 2.30 0.69 -9.77
C LEU A 46 3.55 0.66 -10.63
N GLU A 47 4.37 -0.38 -10.49
CA GLU A 47 5.42 -0.66 -11.46
C GLU A 47 4.82 -1.20 -12.75
N ASP A 48 3.67 -1.86 -12.66
CA ASP A 48 2.91 -2.31 -13.83
C ASP A 48 2.38 -1.08 -14.58
N PRO A 49 2.76 -0.90 -15.85
CA PRO A 49 2.34 0.28 -16.60
C PRO A 49 0.83 0.46 -16.69
N ASP A 50 0.09 -0.64 -16.80
CA ASP A 50 -1.38 -0.56 -16.90
C ASP A 50 -1.99 -0.07 -15.59
N MET A 51 -1.51 -0.57 -14.47
CA MET A 51 -2.00 -0.14 -13.17
C MET A 51 -1.59 1.30 -12.89
N ARG A 52 -0.39 1.68 -13.29
CA ARG A 52 0.08 3.05 -13.13
C ARG A 52 -0.77 4.02 -13.93
N LEU A 53 -1.12 3.65 -15.16
CA LEU A 53 -1.97 4.47 -16.01
C LEU A 53 -3.37 4.61 -15.39
N PHE A 54 -3.94 3.53 -14.91
CA PHE A 54 -5.24 3.53 -14.26
C PHE A 54 -5.23 4.48 -13.06
N ALA A 55 -4.24 4.36 -12.19
CA ALA A 55 -4.15 5.20 -11.00
C ALA A 55 -3.92 6.67 -11.35
N THR A 56 -3.22 6.93 -12.45
CA THR A 56 -2.94 8.29 -12.90
C THR A 56 -4.18 8.94 -13.51
N ASP A 57 -4.84 8.23 -14.41
CA ASP A 57 -5.96 8.77 -15.18
C ASP A 57 -7.26 8.78 -14.40
N ASP A 58 -7.45 7.79 -13.52
CA ASP A 58 -8.70 7.67 -12.77
C ASP A 58 -8.42 7.23 -11.33
N PRO A 59 -7.84 8.13 -10.53
CA PRO A 59 -7.49 7.77 -9.15
C PRO A 59 -8.69 7.37 -8.31
N ARG A 60 -9.84 8.00 -8.53
CA ARG A 60 -11.05 7.63 -7.80
C ARG A 60 -11.52 6.23 -8.16
N GLY A 61 -11.52 5.90 -9.45
CA GLY A 61 -11.85 4.56 -9.91
C GLY A 61 -10.87 3.53 -9.40
N PHE A 62 -9.59 3.88 -9.35
CA PHE A 62 -8.56 3.02 -8.80
C PHE A 62 -8.88 2.66 -7.35
N LEU A 63 -9.21 3.66 -6.52
CA LEU A 63 -9.52 3.42 -5.12
C LEU A 63 -10.87 2.73 -4.92
N LYS A 64 -11.80 2.86 -5.87
CA LYS A 64 -13.04 2.09 -5.84
C LYS A 64 -12.78 0.61 -6.10
N THR A 65 -11.80 0.32 -6.94
CA THR A 65 -11.39 -1.06 -7.23
C THR A 65 -10.65 -1.66 -6.05
N TYR A 66 -9.89 -0.84 -5.33
CA TYR A 66 -9.09 -1.25 -4.17
C TYR A 66 -9.47 -0.41 -2.96
N PRO A 67 -10.69 -0.58 -2.42
CA PRO A 67 -11.18 0.36 -1.41
C PRO A 67 -10.67 0.08 0.01
N ASP A 68 -10.08 -1.10 0.24
CA ASP A 68 -9.73 -1.52 1.59
C ASP A 68 -8.72 -2.66 1.53
N LYS A 69 -7.90 -2.75 2.57
CA LYS A 69 -6.95 -3.85 2.77
C LYS A 69 -6.18 -4.18 1.49
N THR A 70 -5.44 -3.20 1.02
CA THR A 70 -4.66 -3.33 -0.21
C THR A 70 -3.23 -2.90 0.02
N ILE A 71 -2.30 -3.70 -0.50
CA ILE A 71 -0.90 -3.35 -0.60
C ILE A 71 -0.71 -2.68 -1.95
N ILE A 72 -0.29 -1.41 -1.93
CA ILE A 72 0.03 -0.66 -3.15
C ILE A 72 1.55 -0.54 -3.22
N ASP A 73 2.13 -1.33 -4.12
CA ASP A 73 3.58 -1.40 -4.26
C ASP A 73 4.06 -0.33 -5.24
N GLU A 74 5.27 0.17 -5.01
CA GLU A 74 5.89 1.23 -5.80
C GLU A 74 4.96 2.45 -5.88
N ALA A 75 4.37 2.80 -4.75
CA ALA A 75 3.36 3.85 -4.68
C ALA A 75 3.90 5.22 -5.08
N GLN A 76 5.21 5.47 -4.91
CA GLN A 76 5.82 6.74 -5.27
C GLN A 76 5.78 7.02 -6.77
N ARG A 77 5.46 6.01 -7.58
CA ARG A 77 5.36 6.18 -9.03
C ARG A 77 4.17 7.05 -9.44
N VAL A 78 3.18 7.18 -8.55
CA VAL A 78 2.01 8.02 -8.81
C VAL A 78 1.81 8.94 -7.60
N PRO A 79 2.63 10.00 -7.48
CA PRO A 79 2.58 10.87 -6.29
C PRO A 79 1.21 11.50 -6.05
N ALA A 80 0.50 11.85 -7.12
CA ALA A 80 -0.81 12.49 -6.99
C ALA A 80 -1.83 11.57 -6.31
N LEU A 81 -1.61 10.26 -6.35
CA LEU A 81 -2.52 9.31 -5.73
C LEU A 81 -2.59 9.48 -4.21
N PHE A 82 -1.50 9.96 -3.61
CA PHE A 82 -1.45 10.10 -2.15
C PHE A 82 -2.54 11.00 -1.60
N SER A 83 -2.87 12.08 -2.31
CA SER A 83 -3.96 12.97 -1.88
C SER A 83 -5.31 12.26 -1.90
N TYR A 84 -5.54 11.45 -2.92
CA TYR A 84 -6.78 10.67 -3.01
C TYR A 84 -6.85 9.59 -1.95
N ILE A 85 -5.72 8.95 -1.66
CA ILE A 85 -5.64 7.95 -0.60
C ILE A 85 -5.97 8.60 0.74
N GLN A 86 -5.40 9.77 1.02
CA GLN A 86 -5.64 10.47 2.27
C GLN A 86 -7.12 10.83 2.43
N THR A 87 -7.73 11.39 1.39
CA THR A 87 -9.14 11.74 1.42
C THR A 87 -10.01 10.50 1.64
N HIS A 88 -9.69 9.42 0.96
CA HIS A 88 -10.43 8.16 1.08
C HIS A 88 -10.34 7.60 2.49
N THR A 89 -9.14 7.55 3.05
CA THR A 89 -8.96 6.97 4.39
C THR A 89 -9.56 7.86 5.47
N ASP A 90 -9.51 9.18 5.32
CA ASP A 90 -10.15 10.09 6.26
C ASP A 90 -11.66 9.87 6.30
N LYS A 91 -12.24 9.60 5.14
CA LYS A 91 -13.66 9.36 5.01
C LYS A 91 -14.08 8.03 5.64
N GLU A 92 -13.26 6.99 5.44
CA GLU A 92 -13.55 5.65 5.95
C GLU A 92 -13.40 5.58 7.47
N GLY A 93 -12.44 6.30 8.03
CA GLY A 93 -12.29 6.42 9.47
C GLY A 93 -11.89 5.15 10.20
N ARG A 94 -11.19 4.24 9.55
CA ARG A 94 -10.74 3.01 10.20
C ARG A 94 -9.28 2.74 9.87
N GLU A 95 -8.69 1.80 10.58
CA GLU A 95 -7.28 1.46 10.48
C GLU A 95 -7.04 0.38 9.44
N GLY A 96 -5.78 0.24 9.01
CA GLY A 96 -5.35 -0.89 8.21
C GLY A 96 -5.89 -0.93 6.80
N ILE A 97 -6.19 0.23 6.22
CA ILE A 97 -6.79 0.28 4.88
C ILE A 97 -5.74 0.04 3.80
N TYR A 98 -4.60 0.75 3.90
CA TYR A 98 -3.56 0.64 2.88
C TYR A 98 -2.19 0.39 3.48
N LEU A 99 -1.45 -0.52 2.84
CA LEU A 99 -0.02 -0.69 3.05
C LEU A 99 0.67 -0.19 1.79
N LEU A 100 1.46 0.86 1.92
CA LEU A 100 2.15 1.44 0.78
C LEU A 100 3.61 1.01 0.83
N ALA A 101 4.10 0.48 -0.26
CA ALA A 101 5.50 0.10 -0.37
C ALA A 101 6.15 0.94 -1.45
N GLY A 102 7.40 1.32 -1.21
CA GLY A 102 8.14 2.11 -2.17
C GLY A 102 9.62 1.84 -2.08
N SER A 103 10.34 2.23 -3.12
CA SER A 103 11.79 2.14 -3.15
C SER A 103 12.38 3.54 -3.28
N HIS A 104 13.61 3.67 -2.79
CA HIS A 104 14.34 4.94 -2.87
C HIS A 104 15.71 4.75 -3.46
#